data_693ac9de6b9d1fcb0fd8bce444712b54
#
_entry.id   693ac9de6b9d1fcb0fd8bce444712b54
#
_cell.length_a   1.000
_cell.length_b   1.000
_cell.length_c   1.000
_cell.angle_alpha   90.00
_cell.angle_beta   90.00
_cell.angle_gamma   90.00
#
_symmetry.space_group_name_H-M   'P 1'
#
loop_
_entity.id
_entity.type
_entity.pdbx_description
1 polymer ?
#
loop_
_entity_poly.entity_id
_entity_poly.type
_entity_poly.pdbx_seq_one_letter_code
_entity_poly.pdbx_strand_id
1 'polypeptide(L)'
;MKFLDAEFVKGFIRMANDGWEQGWHERNGGNLSYRVKPEEVESVKENFKAREWNPIGTSVPNLAGEYFLVTGSGKYFRNVIIKPEDSICMIELDEKGENYRIVWGLVNGGRPTSELPSHLMNLEVKKLQDERYRVVYHAHTTNVIALTFVLPLEDKVFTRELWEMATECPVVFPSGIGVVPWMVPGGREIAVATSELMKKYDLAIWAHHGMFAAGFDFDLTFGLMHTAEKSAEILVKTLSMRPTKRQTITPDEFRHLAKDFGVTLPEEFLYEK
;
A
#
# COMPACT_ATOMS: atom_id res chain seq x y z
N MET A 1 -14.66 -22.97 -8.36
CA MET A 1 -15.43 -21.90 -9.09
C MET A 1 -14.55 -21.26 -10.16
N LYS A 2 -15.12 -20.48 -11.12
CA LYS A 2 -14.30 -19.72 -12.05
C LYS A 2 -13.48 -18.66 -11.28
N PHE A 3 -12.24 -18.44 -11.68
CA PHE A 3 -11.32 -17.55 -10.98
C PHE A 3 -11.88 -16.13 -10.81
N LEU A 4 -12.42 -15.55 -11.88
CA LEU A 4 -12.96 -14.18 -11.87
C LEU A 4 -14.28 -14.02 -11.09
N ASP A 5 -14.92 -15.12 -10.71
CA ASP A 5 -16.16 -15.10 -9.92
C ASP A 5 -15.87 -15.03 -8.41
N ALA A 6 -14.63 -15.29 -7.99
CA ALA A 6 -14.23 -15.27 -6.58
C ALA A 6 -14.27 -13.84 -5.99
N GLU A 7 -14.81 -13.72 -4.78
CA GLU A 7 -15.04 -12.42 -4.15
C GLU A 7 -13.72 -11.63 -3.90
N PHE A 8 -12.63 -12.31 -3.53
CA PHE A 8 -11.34 -11.66 -3.36
C PHE A 8 -10.79 -11.11 -4.69
N VAL A 9 -11.07 -11.77 -5.83
CA VAL A 9 -10.67 -11.28 -7.15
C VAL A 9 -11.49 -10.05 -7.54
N LYS A 10 -12.80 -10.07 -7.29
CA LYS A 10 -13.67 -8.90 -7.52
C LYS A 10 -13.27 -7.72 -6.64
N GLY A 11 -12.94 -7.97 -5.36
CA GLY A 11 -12.44 -6.94 -4.44
C GLY A 11 -11.14 -6.31 -4.93
N PHE A 12 -10.20 -7.14 -5.40
CA PHE A 12 -8.93 -6.67 -6.00
C PHE A 12 -9.17 -5.79 -7.24
N ILE A 13 -10.04 -6.25 -8.15
CA ILE A 13 -10.39 -5.51 -9.37
C ILE A 13 -11.06 -4.18 -9.02
N ARG A 14 -11.99 -4.19 -8.04
CA ARG A 14 -12.65 -2.97 -7.57
C ARG A 14 -11.63 -1.97 -7.02
N MET A 15 -10.77 -2.38 -6.09
CA MET A 15 -9.75 -1.50 -5.51
C MET A 15 -8.81 -0.90 -6.57
N ALA A 16 -8.42 -1.72 -7.56
CA ALA A 16 -7.61 -1.24 -8.68
C ALA A 16 -8.35 -0.17 -9.51
N ASN A 17 -9.65 -0.35 -9.76
CA ASN A 17 -10.48 0.62 -10.47
C ASN A 17 -10.69 1.90 -9.65
N ASP A 18 -10.95 1.77 -8.34
CA ASP A 18 -11.15 2.91 -7.44
C ASP A 18 -9.91 3.83 -7.43
N GLY A 19 -8.70 3.23 -7.35
CA GLY A 19 -7.44 3.99 -7.43
C GLY A 19 -7.21 4.65 -8.78
N TRP A 20 -7.61 3.99 -9.87
CA TRP A 20 -7.59 4.60 -11.20
C TRP A 20 -8.54 5.81 -11.28
N GLU A 21 -9.75 5.71 -10.74
CA GLU A 21 -10.74 6.80 -10.73
C GLU A 21 -10.29 7.99 -9.88
N GLN A 22 -9.48 7.74 -8.82
CA GLN A 22 -8.84 8.80 -8.05
C GLN A 22 -7.69 9.52 -8.81
N GLY A 23 -7.27 8.99 -9.96
CA GLY A 23 -6.14 9.55 -10.73
C GLY A 23 -4.77 9.20 -10.17
N TRP A 24 -4.66 8.15 -9.37
CA TRP A 24 -3.41 7.73 -8.71
C TRP A 24 -2.53 6.79 -9.55
N HIS A 25 -2.96 6.44 -10.76
CA HIS A 25 -2.33 5.43 -11.61
C HIS A 25 -2.18 5.91 -13.05
N GLU A 26 -1.30 6.88 -13.28
CA GLU A 26 -0.95 7.28 -14.64
C GLU A 26 -0.22 6.15 -15.36
N ARG A 27 -0.58 5.87 -16.60
CA ARG A 27 0.00 4.79 -17.41
C ARG A 27 -0.03 3.46 -16.66
N ASN A 28 1.14 2.94 -16.31
CA ASN A 28 1.36 1.71 -15.55
C ASN A 28 1.91 1.99 -14.14
N GLY A 29 1.70 3.19 -13.62
CA GLY A 29 2.15 3.60 -12.29
C GLY A 29 1.38 2.91 -11.17
N GLY A 30 2.07 2.64 -10.07
CA GLY A 30 1.52 1.95 -8.91
C GLY A 30 1.33 0.45 -9.10
N ASN A 31 1.00 -0.25 -8.01
CA ASN A 31 0.77 -1.69 -7.99
C ASN A 31 0.01 -2.12 -6.73
N LEU A 32 -0.60 -3.30 -6.81
CA LEU A 32 -1.42 -3.88 -5.76
C LEU A 32 -1.05 -5.35 -5.58
N SER A 33 -0.99 -5.81 -4.34
CA SER A 33 -0.87 -7.22 -3.98
C SER A 33 -1.82 -7.60 -2.86
N TYR A 34 -2.31 -8.83 -2.92
CA TYR A 34 -3.16 -9.46 -1.93
C TYR A 34 -2.62 -10.84 -1.57
N ARG A 35 -2.33 -11.08 -0.29
CA ARG A 35 -1.96 -12.39 0.26
C ARG A 35 -3.23 -13.23 0.42
N VAL A 36 -3.42 -14.20 -0.47
CA VAL A 36 -4.66 -14.96 -0.62
C VAL A 36 -4.80 -15.95 0.54
N LYS A 37 -6.01 -16.08 1.09
CA LYS A 37 -6.28 -17.02 2.17
C LYS A 37 -6.29 -18.46 1.66
N PRO A 38 -5.90 -19.45 2.49
CA PRO A 38 -5.90 -20.86 2.06
C PRO A 38 -7.23 -21.35 1.49
N GLU A 39 -8.35 -20.97 2.12
CA GLU A 39 -9.70 -21.34 1.65
C GLU A 39 -10.07 -20.69 0.32
N GLU A 40 -9.58 -19.47 0.07
CA GLU A 40 -9.76 -18.78 -1.21
C GLU A 40 -8.96 -19.47 -2.32
N VAL A 41 -7.70 -19.88 -2.02
CA VAL A 41 -6.87 -20.66 -2.95
C VAL A 41 -7.58 -21.95 -3.35
N GLU A 42 -8.03 -22.74 -2.39
CA GLU A 42 -8.72 -24.02 -2.67
C GLU A 42 -9.97 -23.80 -3.51
N SER A 43 -10.70 -22.70 -3.36
CA SER A 43 -11.91 -22.39 -4.11
C SER A 43 -11.68 -22.18 -5.61
N VAL A 44 -10.46 -21.78 -6.01
CA VAL A 44 -10.11 -21.45 -7.41
C VAL A 44 -9.01 -22.33 -8.00
N LYS A 45 -8.44 -23.24 -7.24
CA LYS A 45 -7.25 -24.04 -7.57
C LYS A 45 -7.39 -24.84 -8.88
N GLU A 46 -8.59 -25.26 -9.24
CA GLU A 46 -8.88 -25.95 -10.51
C GLU A 46 -8.57 -25.09 -11.77
N ASN A 47 -8.44 -23.75 -11.60
CA ASN A 47 -8.09 -22.85 -12.70
C ASN A 47 -6.58 -22.70 -12.88
N PHE A 48 -5.76 -23.30 -12.01
CA PHE A 48 -4.31 -23.07 -12.00
C PHE A 48 -3.61 -23.81 -13.14
N LYS A 49 -2.66 -23.11 -13.77
CA LYS A 49 -1.74 -23.62 -14.77
C LYS A 49 -0.35 -23.05 -14.44
N ALA A 50 0.39 -23.78 -13.60
CA ALA A 50 1.70 -23.35 -13.13
C ALA A 50 2.69 -23.16 -14.29
N ARG A 51 3.40 -22.04 -14.27
CA ARG A 51 4.53 -21.74 -15.16
C ARG A 51 5.87 -22.07 -14.48
N GLU A 52 6.96 -21.76 -15.14
CA GLU A 52 8.32 -21.91 -14.61
C GLU A 52 8.55 -21.03 -13.37
N TRP A 53 9.42 -21.50 -12.48
CA TRP A 53 9.87 -20.75 -11.33
C TRP A 53 10.81 -19.61 -11.75
N ASN A 54 10.65 -18.46 -11.12
CA ASN A 54 11.44 -17.25 -11.35
C ASN A 54 11.90 -16.68 -9.99
N PRO A 55 13.10 -16.11 -9.90
CA PRO A 55 13.57 -15.52 -8.65
C PRO A 55 12.75 -14.27 -8.30
N ILE A 56 12.46 -14.10 -7.00
CA ILE A 56 11.84 -12.90 -6.45
C ILE A 56 12.84 -11.73 -6.44
N GLY A 57 14.13 -12.03 -6.23
CA GLY A 57 15.18 -11.03 -6.02
C GLY A 57 15.38 -10.66 -4.54
N THR A 58 14.64 -11.32 -3.65
CA THR A 58 14.79 -11.26 -2.19
C THR A 58 14.33 -12.59 -1.58
N SER A 59 14.51 -12.76 -0.26
CA SER A 59 14.01 -13.92 0.47
C SER A 59 12.95 -13.48 1.48
N VAL A 60 11.80 -14.16 1.49
CA VAL A 60 10.66 -13.93 2.37
C VAL A 60 10.18 -15.27 2.98
N PRO A 61 11.01 -15.91 3.82
CA PRO A 61 10.75 -17.28 4.29
C PRO A 61 9.45 -17.44 5.08
N ASN A 62 8.95 -16.38 5.72
CA ASN A 62 7.68 -16.41 6.44
C ASN A 62 6.44 -16.39 5.53
N LEU A 63 6.63 -16.19 4.22
CA LEU A 63 5.59 -16.26 3.19
C LEU A 63 5.76 -17.50 2.29
N ALA A 64 6.69 -18.42 2.60
CA ALA A 64 6.96 -19.61 1.82
C ALA A 64 5.70 -20.45 1.59
N GLY A 65 5.49 -20.92 0.35
CA GLY A 65 4.34 -21.74 -0.04
C GLY A 65 3.00 -21.00 -0.14
N GLU A 66 2.98 -19.70 0.11
CA GLU A 66 1.75 -18.92 0.03
C GLU A 66 1.46 -18.38 -1.37
N TYR A 67 0.23 -17.93 -1.58
CA TYR A 67 -0.29 -17.44 -2.85
C TYR A 67 -0.62 -15.94 -2.77
N PHE A 68 -0.34 -15.22 -3.86
CA PHE A 68 -0.57 -13.79 -3.94
C PHE A 68 -1.24 -13.42 -5.25
N LEU A 69 -2.28 -12.59 -5.19
CA LEU A 69 -2.84 -11.93 -6.37
C LEU A 69 -2.11 -10.59 -6.52
N VAL A 70 -1.54 -10.33 -7.71
CA VAL A 70 -0.69 -9.16 -7.94
C VAL A 70 -0.93 -8.54 -9.31
N THR A 71 -0.71 -7.24 -9.44
CA THR A 71 -0.73 -6.54 -10.73
C THR A 71 0.47 -6.90 -11.58
N GLY A 72 0.29 -6.93 -12.91
CA GLY A 72 1.33 -7.21 -13.88
C GLY A 72 2.23 -6.01 -14.17
N SER A 73 3.52 -6.27 -14.37
CA SER A 73 4.49 -5.24 -14.78
C SER A 73 4.11 -4.63 -16.12
N GLY A 74 4.12 -3.30 -16.21
CA GLY A 74 3.76 -2.55 -17.42
C GLY A 74 2.27 -2.59 -17.76
N LYS A 75 1.43 -3.20 -16.93
CA LYS A 75 -0.03 -3.21 -17.13
C LYS A 75 -0.65 -1.95 -16.53
N TYR A 76 -1.72 -1.47 -17.16
CA TYR A 76 -2.41 -0.25 -16.78
C TYR A 76 -3.58 -0.57 -15.85
N PHE A 77 -3.69 0.10 -14.71
CA PHE A 77 -4.79 -0.08 -13.76
C PHE A 77 -6.17 0.08 -14.42
N ARG A 78 -6.32 1.06 -15.31
CA ARG A 78 -7.56 1.27 -16.08
C ARG A 78 -8.05 0.05 -16.86
N ASN A 79 -7.16 -0.89 -17.15
CA ASN A 79 -7.49 -2.09 -17.92
C ASN A 79 -7.79 -3.30 -17.02
N VAL A 80 -7.56 -3.21 -15.70
CA VAL A 80 -7.80 -4.32 -14.78
C VAL A 80 -9.28 -4.73 -14.79
N ILE A 81 -10.20 -3.77 -14.78
CA ILE A 81 -11.64 -4.05 -14.83
C ILE A 81 -12.10 -4.56 -16.21
N ILE A 82 -11.37 -4.24 -17.29
CA ILE A 82 -11.76 -4.59 -18.66
C ILE A 82 -11.19 -5.94 -19.10
N LYS A 83 -9.93 -6.20 -18.72
CA LYS A 83 -9.16 -7.41 -19.09
C LYS A 83 -8.34 -7.90 -17.88
N PRO A 84 -9.01 -8.35 -16.79
CA PRO A 84 -8.30 -8.77 -15.59
C PRO A 84 -7.30 -9.88 -15.87
N GLU A 85 -7.65 -10.88 -16.69
CA GLU A 85 -6.78 -12.02 -17.02
C GLU A 85 -5.49 -11.65 -17.77
N ASP A 86 -5.41 -10.45 -18.36
CA ASP A 86 -4.18 -9.92 -18.98
C ASP A 86 -3.45 -8.93 -18.08
N SER A 87 -4.12 -8.40 -17.06
CA SER A 87 -3.63 -7.28 -16.26
C SER A 87 -3.08 -7.71 -14.90
N ILE A 88 -3.57 -8.81 -14.35
CA ILE A 88 -3.20 -9.34 -13.03
C ILE A 88 -2.79 -10.80 -13.13
N CYS A 89 -2.09 -11.29 -12.12
CA CYS A 89 -1.77 -12.72 -12.01
C CYS A 89 -1.83 -13.19 -10.56
N MET A 90 -2.09 -14.48 -10.41
CA MET A 90 -1.88 -15.19 -9.17
C MET A 90 -0.52 -15.88 -9.22
N ILE A 91 0.28 -15.67 -8.20
CA ILE A 91 1.59 -16.30 -8.03
C ILE A 91 1.58 -17.22 -6.81
N GLU A 92 2.44 -18.23 -6.84
CA GLU A 92 2.77 -19.11 -5.73
C GLU A 92 4.25 -18.91 -5.39
N LEU A 93 4.59 -18.84 -4.11
CA LEU A 93 5.98 -18.83 -3.66
C LEU A 93 6.48 -20.27 -3.42
N ASP A 94 7.77 -20.48 -3.61
CA ASP A 94 8.39 -21.76 -3.30
C ASP A 94 8.52 -22.01 -1.78
N GLU A 95 8.96 -23.22 -1.41
CA GLU A 95 9.14 -23.64 -0.02
C GLU A 95 10.19 -22.83 0.77
N LYS A 96 10.99 -22.01 0.09
CA LYS A 96 12.01 -21.15 0.69
C LYS A 96 11.64 -19.68 0.71
N GLY A 97 10.60 -19.26 -0.04
CA GLY A 97 10.25 -17.86 -0.23
C GLY A 97 11.31 -17.09 -1.03
N GLU A 98 12.00 -17.76 -1.96
CA GLU A 98 13.04 -17.15 -2.82
C GLU A 98 12.61 -17.03 -4.27
N ASN A 99 11.66 -17.88 -4.71
CA ASN A 99 11.15 -17.92 -6.06
C ASN A 99 9.63 -17.83 -6.08
N TYR A 100 9.10 -17.33 -7.18
CA TYR A 100 7.67 -17.36 -7.48
C TYR A 100 7.41 -18.07 -8.80
N ARG A 101 6.21 -18.61 -8.97
CA ARG A 101 5.67 -19.00 -10.27
C ARG A 101 4.27 -18.42 -10.47
N ILE A 102 3.95 -18.08 -11.71
CA ILE A 102 2.57 -17.67 -12.04
C ILE A 102 1.74 -18.95 -12.17
N VAL A 103 0.62 -18.98 -11.47
CA VAL A 103 -0.34 -20.11 -11.53
C VAL A 103 -1.61 -19.73 -12.29
N TRP A 104 -1.91 -18.41 -12.41
CA TRP A 104 -3.04 -17.91 -13.20
C TRP A 104 -2.77 -16.47 -13.69
N GLY A 105 -3.40 -16.07 -14.79
CA GLY A 105 -3.38 -14.69 -15.32
C GLY A 105 -2.20 -14.37 -16.22
N LEU A 106 -2.06 -13.08 -16.59
CA LEU A 106 -1.12 -12.57 -17.58
C LEU A 106 -1.10 -13.44 -18.85
N VAL A 107 -2.29 -13.72 -19.40
CA VAL A 107 -2.52 -14.72 -20.46
C VAL A 107 -1.78 -14.39 -21.76
N ASN A 108 -1.51 -13.11 -22.03
CA ASN A 108 -0.73 -12.65 -23.18
C ASN A 108 0.77 -12.49 -22.87
N GLY A 109 1.25 -13.15 -21.81
CA GLY A 109 2.64 -13.05 -21.34
C GLY A 109 2.85 -11.89 -20.37
N GLY A 110 4.06 -11.81 -19.86
CA GLY A 110 4.45 -10.81 -18.88
C GLY A 110 4.87 -11.43 -17.53
N ARG A 111 5.15 -10.57 -16.58
CA ARG A 111 5.61 -10.91 -15.22
C ARG A 111 4.85 -10.06 -14.20
N PRO A 112 4.83 -10.45 -12.91
CA PRO A 112 4.35 -9.62 -11.82
C PRO A 112 5.03 -8.24 -11.81
N THR A 113 4.45 -7.29 -11.09
CA THR A 113 5.06 -5.96 -10.90
C THR A 113 6.56 -6.04 -10.62
N SER A 114 7.34 -5.08 -11.13
CA SER A 114 8.77 -4.97 -10.84
C SER A 114 9.07 -4.66 -9.37
N GLU A 115 8.06 -4.19 -8.63
CA GLU A 115 8.14 -3.92 -7.18
C GLU A 115 7.67 -5.11 -6.33
N LEU A 116 7.55 -6.31 -6.92
CA LEU A 116 7.21 -7.53 -6.19
C LEU A 116 8.07 -7.74 -4.93
N PRO A 117 9.42 -7.51 -4.96
CA PRO A 117 10.22 -7.60 -3.74
C PRO A 117 9.73 -6.68 -2.62
N SER A 118 9.41 -5.41 -2.92
CA SER A 118 8.88 -4.46 -1.93
C SER A 118 7.56 -4.94 -1.35
N HIS A 119 6.64 -5.42 -2.19
CA HIS A 119 5.35 -5.94 -1.75
C HIS A 119 5.49 -7.14 -0.81
N LEU A 120 6.30 -8.11 -1.18
CA LEU A 120 6.47 -9.33 -0.39
C LEU A 120 7.21 -9.06 0.92
N MET A 121 8.26 -8.23 0.92
CA MET A 121 8.96 -7.84 2.15
C MET A 121 8.03 -7.08 3.11
N ASN A 122 7.20 -6.18 2.60
CA ASN A 122 6.21 -5.46 3.41
C ASN A 122 5.16 -6.41 3.98
N LEU A 123 4.63 -7.35 3.17
CA LEU A 123 3.67 -8.36 3.63
C LEU A 123 4.28 -9.30 4.66
N GLU A 124 5.54 -9.69 4.51
CA GLU A 124 6.24 -10.53 5.49
C GLU A 124 6.34 -9.84 6.85
N VAL A 125 6.80 -8.58 6.87
CA VAL A 125 6.91 -7.78 8.09
C VAL A 125 5.54 -7.61 8.75
N LYS A 126 4.52 -7.30 7.96
CA LYS A 126 3.15 -7.11 8.46
C LYS A 126 2.52 -8.40 8.97
N LYS A 127 2.71 -9.51 8.27
CA LYS A 127 2.25 -10.84 8.72
C LYS A 127 2.85 -11.22 10.08
N LEU A 128 4.13 -10.92 10.31
CA LEU A 128 4.78 -11.18 11.60
C LEU A 128 4.22 -10.34 12.75
N GLN A 129 3.64 -9.18 12.46
CA GLN A 129 2.95 -8.35 13.45
C GLN A 129 1.52 -8.84 13.71
N ASP A 130 0.79 -9.13 12.64
CA ASP A 130 -0.58 -9.63 12.70
C ASP A 130 -0.90 -10.44 11.43
N GLU A 131 -1.29 -11.71 11.61
CA GLU A 131 -1.63 -12.62 10.50
C GLU A 131 -2.78 -12.10 9.61
N ARG A 132 -3.57 -11.13 10.10
CA ARG A 132 -4.67 -10.54 9.33
C ARG A 132 -4.22 -9.62 8.20
N TYR A 133 -2.99 -9.10 8.21
CA TYR A 133 -2.49 -8.29 7.10
C TYR A 133 -2.45 -9.06 5.79
N ARG A 134 -3.11 -8.53 4.76
CA ARG A 134 -3.30 -9.20 3.48
C ARG A 134 -2.97 -8.33 2.27
N VAL A 135 -3.16 -7.03 2.36
CA VAL A 135 -3.06 -6.10 1.23
C VAL A 135 -1.84 -5.22 1.38
N VAL A 136 -1.08 -5.06 0.30
CA VAL A 136 -0.12 -3.96 0.12
C VAL A 136 -0.48 -3.24 -1.18
N TYR A 137 -0.66 -1.95 -1.07
CA TYR A 137 -1.06 -1.06 -2.15
C TYR A 137 -0.07 0.08 -2.31
N HIS A 138 0.42 0.27 -3.54
CA HIS A 138 1.27 1.39 -3.93
C HIS A 138 0.56 2.24 -4.97
N ALA A 139 0.51 3.55 -4.75
CA ALA A 139 -0.13 4.51 -5.63
C ALA A 139 0.63 5.83 -5.67
N HIS A 140 0.49 6.56 -6.78
CA HIS A 140 1.08 7.89 -6.99
C HIS A 140 0.10 8.97 -6.54
N THR A 141 -0.07 9.10 -5.23
CA THR A 141 -0.99 10.04 -4.57
C THR A 141 -0.47 11.47 -4.72
N THR A 142 -1.13 12.25 -5.57
CA THR A 142 -0.63 13.54 -6.10
C THR A 142 -0.32 14.56 -5.00
N ASN A 143 -1.21 14.71 -4.01
CA ASN A 143 -1.02 15.74 -2.97
C ASN A 143 0.06 15.33 -1.97
N VAL A 144 0.14 14.05 -1.60
CA VAL A 144 1.24 13.52 -0.78
C VAL A 144 2.58 13.74 -1.50
N ILE A 145 2.66 13.43 -2.80
CA ILE A 145 3.87 13.69 -3.60
C ILE A 145 4.22 15.18 -3.58
N ALA A 146 3.26 16.08 -3.80
CA ALA A 146 3.48 17.52 -3.79
C ALA A 146 4.06 17.99 -2.45
N LEU A 147 3.58 17.46 -1.33
CA LEU A 147 4.09 17.80 -0.01
C LEU A 147 5.55 17.40 0.21
N THR A 148 6.05 16.37 -0.47
CA THR A 148 7.46 15.97 -0.37
C THR A 148 8.45 17.01 -0.95
N PHE A 149 7.97 18.01 -1.68
CA PHE A 149 8.78 19.13 -2.20
C PHE A 149 8.83 20.32 -1.26
N VAL A 150 7.95 20.39 -0.25
CA VAL A 150 7.79 21.58 0.59
C VAL A 150 7.90 21.30 2.09
N LEU A 151 7.73 20.05 2.52
CA LEU A 151 7.90 19.63 3.91
C LEU A 151 9.27 18.95 4.12
N PRO A 152 9.87 19.08 5.32
CA PRO A 152 10.98 18.22 5.73
C PRO A 152 10.59 16.73 5.60
N LEU A 153 11.47 15.92 5.01
CA LEU A 153 11.25 14.48 4.80
C LEU A 153 11.47 13.70 6.11
N GLU A 154 10.62 13.95 7.09
CA GLU A 154 10.65 13.36 8.43
C GLU A 154 9.30 12.79 8.81
N ASP A 155 9.28 11.57 9.36
CA ASP A 155 8.06 10.87 9.80
C ASP A 155 7.19 11.73 10.71
N LYS A 156 7.81 12.37 11.71
CA LYS A 156 7.11 13.23 12.68
C LYS A 156 6.46 14.45 12.04
N VAL A 157 7.11 15.04 11.02
CA VAL A 157 6.58 16.22 10.33
C VAL A 157 5.39 15.83 9.47
N PHE A 158 5.54 14.81 8.61
CA PHE A 158 4.42 14.34 7.78
C PHE A 158 3.24 13.85 8.61
N THR A 159 3.49 13.04 9.65
CA THR A 159 2.43 12.58 10.54
C THR A 159 1.66 13.76 11.11
N ARG A 160 2.37 14.73 11.73
CA ARG A 160 1.73 15.86 12.39
C ARG A 160 1.00 16.78 11.41
N GLU A 161 1.61 17.10 10.27
CA GLU A 161 1.01 17.95 9.25
C GLU A 161 -0.28 17.35 8.69
N LEU A 162 -0.32 16.02 8.45
CA LEU A 162 -1.51 15.35 7.95
C LEU A 162 -2.59 15.18 9.02
N TRP A 163 -2.22 14.86 10.27
CA TRP A 163 -3.19 14.74 11.36
C TRP A 163 -3.94 16.06 11.60
N GLU A 164 -3.26 17.18 11.50
CA GLU A 164 -3.85 18.51 11.70
C GLU A 164 -4.92 18.90 10.67
N MET A 165 -5.01 18.17 9.55
CA MET A 165 -5.90 18.53 8.45
C MET A 165 -7.28 17.89 8.51
N ALA A 166 -7.44 16.78 9.26
CA ALA A 166 -8.73 16.12 9.42
C ALA A 166 -8.77 15.33 10.71
N THR A 167 -9.88 15.44 11.43
CA THR A 167 -10.13 14.78 12.72
C THR A 167 -9.98 13.27 12.65
N GLU A 168 -10.29 12.66 11.51
CA GLU A 168 -10.22 11.21 11.28
C GLU A 168 -8.79 10.68 11.21
N CYS A 169 -7.80 11.49 10.81
CA CYS A 169 -6.44 11.02 10.54
C CYS A 169 -5.78 10.30 11.71
N PRO A 170 -5.72 10.87 12.92
CA PRO A 170 -5.12 10.18 14.07
C PRO A 170 -5.90 8.94 14.52
N VAL A 171 -7.16 8.78 14.10
CA VAL A 171 -7.96 7.57 14.36
C VAL A 171 -7.68 6.50 13.31
N VAL A 172 -7.52 6.88 12.04
CA VAL A 172 -7.31 5.96 10.92
C VAL A 172 -5.87 5.45 10.85
N PHE A 173 -4.88 6.34 11.10
CA PHE A 173 -3.47 5.95 11.16
C PHE A 173 -2.80 6.48 12.46
N PRO A 174 -3.19 5.89 13.61
CA PRO A 174 -2.71 6.35 14.92
C PRO A 174 -1.20 6.16 15.11
N SER A 175 -0.58 5.22 14.43
CA SER A 175 0.87 5.01 14.45
C SER A 175 1.63 6.09 13.66
N GLY A 176 0.94 6.89 12.83
CA GLY A 176 1.55 7.88 11.97
C GLY A 176 1.91 7.33 10.59
N ILE A 177 2.84 8.02 9.91
CA ILE A 177 3.29 7.71 8.56
C ILE A 177 4.81 7.82 8.47
N GLY A 178 5.46 6.84 7.84
CA GLY A 178 6.89 6.85 7.60
C GLY A 178 7.26 7.53 6.28
N VAL A 179 8.47 8.04 6.17
CA VAL A 179 8.98 8.72 4.96
C VAL A 179 10.32 8.13 4.54
N VAL A 180 10.36 7.57 3.34
CA VAL A 180 11.61 7.15 2.67
C VAL A 180 12.11 8.34 1.84
N PRO A 181 13.35 8.82 2.05
CA PRO A 181 13.99 9.78 1.15
C PRO A 181 14.02 9.25 -0.28
N TRP A 182 14.19 10.13 -1.27
CA TRP A 182 14.23 9.71 -2.66
C TRP A 182 15.28 8.61 -2.90
N MET A 183 14.84 7.51 -3.49
CA MET A 183 15.62 6.36 -3.90
C MET A 183 15.13 5.87 -5.27
N VAL A 184 15.97 5.14 -6.00
CA VAL A 184 15.56 4.52 -7.28
C VAL A 184 14.53 3.41 -6.99
N PRO A 185 13.33 3.48 -7.59
CA PRO A 185 12.28 2.48 -7.34
C PRO A 185 12.61 1.12 -7.96
N GLY A 186 11.99 0.06 -7.44
CA GLY A 186 12.14 -1.31 -7.93
C GLY A 186 13.41 -2.02 -7.47
N GLY A 187 14.33 -1.33 -6.79
CA GLY A 187 15.56 -1.90 -6.25
C GLY A 187 15.39 -2.48 -4.83
N ARG A 188 16.40 -3.28 -4.41
CA ARG A 188 16.41 -3.88 -3.08
C ARG A 188 16.51 -2.82 -1.96
N GLU A 189 17.26 -1.75 -2.19
CA GLU A 189 17.50 -0.73 -1.16
C GLU A 189 16.20 -0.07 -0.71
N ILE A 190 15.36 0.37 -1.65
CA ILE A 190 14.08 1.00 -1.33
C ILE A 190 13.09 -0.01 -0.74
N ALA A 191 13.15 -1.28 -1.15
CA ALA A 191 12.34 -2.35 -0.58
C ALA A 191 12.67 -2.58 0.91
N VAL A 192 13.98 -2.62 1.25
CA VAL A 192 14.45 -2.74 2.64
C VAL A 192 14.03 -1.50 3.45
N ALA A 193 14.30 -0.29 2.94
CA ALA A 193 13.93 0.94 3.64
C ALA A 193 12.42 1.01 3.93
N THR A 194 11.58 0.62 2.97
CA THR A 194 10.12 0.58 3.13
C THR A 194 9.70 -0.46 4.17
N SER A 195 10.25 -1.68 4.09
CA SER A 195 9.89 -2.75 5.03
C SER A 195 10.31 -2.44 6.47
N GLU A 196 11.40 -1.72 6.68
CA GLU A 196 11.78 -1.23 8.02
C GLU A 196 10.75 -0.22 8.57
N LEU A 197 10.25 0.70 7.74
CA LEU A 197 9.16 1.61 8.14
C LEU A 197 7.86 0.85 8.43
N MET A 198 7.55 -0.19 7.66
CA MET A 198 6.36 -1.02 7.88
C MET A 198 6.37 -1.81 9.19
N LYS A 199 7.51 -1.89 9.89
CA LYS A 199 7.55 -2.40 11.28
C LYS A 199 6.84 -1.47 12.27
N LYS A 200 6.70 -0.19 11.93
CA LYS A 200 6.11 0.83 12.81
C LYS A 200 4.81 1.40 12.24
N TYR A 201 4.74 1.58 10.93
CA TYR A 201 3.67 2.29 10.24
C TYR A 201 2.89 1.36 9.29
N ASP A 202 1.63 1.70 9.01
CA ASP A 202 0.84 1.09 7.94
C ASP A 202 0.89 1.91 6.64
N LEU A 203 1.49 3.09 6.70
CA LEU A 203 1.73 4.00 5.58
C LEU A 203 3.21 4.35 5.47
N ALA A 204 3.75 4.32 4.24
CA ALA A 204 5.11 4.77 3.94
C ALA A 204 5.12 5.62 2.67
N ILE A 205 5.60 6.86 2.78
CA ILE A 205 5.77 7.77 1.66
C ILE A 205 7.14 7.50 1.01
N TRP A 206 7.16 7.40 -0.31
CA TRP A 206 8.38 7.48 -1.12
C TRP A 206 8.48 8.90 -1.67
N ALA A 207 9.46 9.67 -1.18
CA ALA A 207 9.63 11.06 -1.59
C ALA A 207 9.70 11.20 -3.12
N HIS A 208 8.92 12.15 -3.66
CA HIS A 208 8.81 12.46 -5.09
C HIS A 208 8.29 11.32 -5.98
N HIS A 209 7.62 10.31 -5.39
CA HIS A 209 7.16 9.14 -6.12
C HIS A 209 5.72 8.74 -5.78
N GLY A 210 5.40 8.46 -4.53
CA GLY A 210 4.10 7.96 -4.13
C GLY A 210 4.03 7.49 -2.69
N MET A 211 3.07 6.62 -2.42
CA MET A 211 2.84 6.09 -1.07
C MET A 211 2.49 4.61 -1.10
N PHE A 212 2.95 3.87 -0.11
CA PHE A 212 2.53 2.51 0.21
C PHE A 212 1.56 2.51 1.37
N ALA A 213 0.55 1.64 1.29
CA ALA A 213 -0.34 1.30 2.40
C ALA A 213 -0.39 -0.22 2.60
N ALA A 214 -0.43 -0.66 3.85
CA ALA A 214 -0.67 -2.06 4.22
C ALA A 214 -1.91 -2.18 5.10
N GLY A 215 -2.73 -3.20 4.87
CA GLY A 215 -3.96 -3.39 5.65
C GLY A 215 -4.51 -4.81 5.59
N PHE A 216 -5.60 -5.03 6.31
CA PHE A 216 -6.21 -6.35 6.49
C PHE A 216 -7.07 -6.78 5.30
N ASP A 217 -7.70 -5.83 4.64
CA ASP A 217 -8.58 -6.04 3.48
C ASP A 217 -8.50 -4.86 2.50
N PHE A 218 -9.22 -4.97 1.40
CA PHE A 218 -9.20 -3.95 0.35
C PHE A 218 -9.82 -2.62 0.79
N ASP A 219 -10.93 -2.65 1.53
CA ASP A 219 -11.65 -1.45 1.96
C ASP A 219 -10.84 -0.67 3.00
N LEU A 220 -10.30 -1.35 4.01
CA LEU A 220 -9.46 -0.73 5.03
C LEU A 220 -8.17 -0.15 4.43
N THR A 221 -7.52 -0.88 3.52
CA THR A 221 -6.26 -0.41 2.92
C THR A 221 -6.48 0.76 1.96
N PHE A 222 -7.55 0.72 1.16
CA PHE A 222 -7.93 1.84 0.30
C PHE A 222 -8.31 3.06 1.14
N GLY A 223 -9.15 2.87 2.16
CA GLY A 223 -9.58 3.94 3.08
C GLY A 223 -8.43 4.60 3.80
N LEU A 224 -7.44 3.80 4.25
CA LEU A 224 -6.21 4.29 4.88
C LEU A 224 -5.43 5.24 3.94
N MET A 225 -5.15 4.80 2.72
CA MET A 225 -4.46 5.62 1.71
C MET A 225 -5.29 6.85 1.33
N HIS A 226 -6.59 6.69 1.15
CA HIS A 226 -7.49 7.79 0.76
C HIS A 226 -7.60 8.86 1.86
N THR A 227 -7.62 8.45 3.14
CA THR A 227 -7.63 9.40 4.26
C THR A 227 -6.34 10.23 4.30
N ALA A 228 -5.18 9.60 4.11
CA ALA A 228 -3.90 10.31 4.08
C ALA A 228 -3.81 11.28 2.87
N GLU A 229 -4.21 10.84 1.68
CA GLU A 229 -4.23 11.69 0.48
C GLU A 229 -5.24 12.84 0.60
N LYS A 230 -6.42 12.59 1.18
CA LYS A 230 -7.43 13.63 1.44
C LYS A 230 -6.88 14.70 2.38
N SER A 231 -6.18 14.30 3.42
CA SER A 231 -5.51 15.18 4.35
C SER A 231 -4.43 16.02 3.66
N ALA A 232 -3.62 15.37 2.82
CA ALA A 232 -2.61 16.04 2.01
C ALA A 232 -3.24 17.05 1.02
N GLU A 233 -4.37 16.70 0.40
CA GLU A 233 -5.14 17.63 -0.46
C GLU A 233 -5.58 18.89 0.30
N ILE A 234 -6.09 18.72 1.52
CA ILE A 234 -6.50 19.85 2.36
C ILE A 234 -5.29 20.72 2.70
N LEU A 235 -4.15 20.12 3.08
CA LEU A 235 -2.93 20.85 3.39
C LEU A 235 -2.39 21.62 2.19
N VAL A 236 -2.32 21.00 1.01
CA VAL A 236 -1.90 21.65 -0.24
C VAL A 236 -2.79 22.85 -0.55
N LYS A 237 -4.11 22.69 -0.46
CA LYS A 237 -5.08 23.80 -0.68
C LYS A 237 -4.89 24.91 0.37
N THR A 238 -4.71 24.56 1.63
CA THR A 238 -4.50 25.51 2.73
C THR A 238 -3.24 26.36 2.51
N LEU A 239 -2.11 25.71 2.19
CA LEU A 239 -0.82 26.36 1.92
C LEU A 239 -0.85 27.18 0.62
N SER A 240 -1.68 26.80 -0.35
CA SER A 240 -1.89 27.58 -1.59
C SER A 240 -2.67 28.88 -1.34
N MET A 241 -3.55 28.92 -0.33
CA MET A 241 -4.27 30.14 0.06
C MET A 241 -3.38 31.09 0.87
N ARG A 242 -2.47 30.55 1.70
CA ARG A 242 -1.52 31.31 2.50
C ARG A 242 -0.37 30.42 2.99
N PRO A 243 0.83 30.99 3.17
CA PRO A 243 2.04 30.17 3.49
C PRO A 243 2.02 29.56 4.90
N THR A 244 1.12 30.00 5.79
CA THR A 244 1.02 29.48 7.15
C THR A 244 -0.42 29.23 7.54
N LYS A 245 -0.67 28.17 8.31
CA LYS A 245 -1.96 27.90 8.93
C LYS A 245 -2.29 28.97 9.97
N ARG A 246 -3.53 29.42 10.04
CA ARG A 246 -4.00 30.36 11.06
C ARG A 246 -4.35 29.67 12.37
N GLN A 247 -4.86 28.46 12.25
CA GLN A 247 -5.26 27.57 13.38
C GLN A 247 -5.13 26.13 12.93
N THR A 248 -5.07 25.21 13.85
CA THR A 248 -4.96 23.77 13.60
C THR A 248 -5.49 23.01 14.82
N ILE A 249 -5.57 21.67 14.71
CA ILE A 249 -5.87 20.81 15.85
C ILE A 249 -4.63 20.77 16.76
N THR A 250 -4.82 21.10 18.04
CA THR A 250 -3.74 21.18 19.03
C THR A 250 -3.36 19.80 19.60
N PRO A 251 -2.18 19.65 20.22
CA PRO A 251 -1.80 18.41 20.92
C PRO A 251 -2.82 17.95 21.98
N ASP A 252 -3.40 18.88 22.72
CA ASP A 252 -4.39 18.55 23.75
C ASP A 252 -5.71 18.08 23.13
N GLU A 253 -6.13 18.67 22.02
CA GLU A 253 -7.30 18.20 21.26
C GLU A 253 -7.08 16.80 20.70
N PHE A 254 -5.86 16.46 20.23
CA PHE A 254 -5.50 15.10 19.82
C PHE A 254 -5.56 14.12 21.00
N ARG A 255 -5.13 14.49 22.20
CA ARG A 255 -5.22 13.65 23.39
C ARG A 255 -6.69 13.40 23.78
N HIS A 256 -7.55 14.40 23.69
CA HIS A 256 -9.00 14.22 23.90
C HIS A 256 -9.61 13.29 22.87
N LEU A 257 -9.31 13.50 21.58
CA LEU A 257 -9.77 12.65 20.49
C LEU A 257 -9.34 11.19 20.70
N ALA A 258 -8.06 10.98 21.02
CA ALA A 258 -7.51 9.64 21.25
C ALA A 258 -8.24 8.90 22.36
N LYS A 259 -8.56 9.60 23.46
CA LYS A 259 -9.32 9.05 24.57
C LYS A 259 -10.74 8.65 24.16
N ASP A 260 -11.43 9.51 23.41
CA ASP A 260 -12.83 9.30 23.02
C ASP A 260 -12.97 8.16 21.99
N PHE A 261 -11.99 8.02 21.08
CA PHE A 261 -11.97 6.96 20.08
C PHE A 261 -11.20 5.69 20.52
N GLY A 262 -10.60 5.68 21.71
CA GLY A 262 -9.89 4.51 22.24
C GLY A 262 -8.62 4.16 21.45
N VAL A 263 -7.95 5.15 20.83
CA VAL A 263 -6.68 4.97 20.13
C VAL A 263 -5.51 5.49 20.96
N THR A 264 -4.31 4.94 20.71
CA THR A 264 -3.09 5.42 21.36
C THR A 264 -2.26 6.18 20.34
N LEU A 265 -1.95 7.43 20.62
CA LEU A 265 -1.10 8.28 19.77
C LEU A 265 0.30 8.38 20.42
N PRO A 266 1.38 8.15 19.63
CA PRO A 266 2.74 8.35 20.12
C PRO A 266 3.00 9.82 20.50
N GLU A 267 3.49 10.07 21.71
CA GLU A 267 3.77 11.43 22.21
C GLU A 267 4.79 12.20 21.35
N GLU A 268 5.67 11.49 20.65
CA GLU A 268 6.62 12.12 19.71
C GLU A 268 5.96 12.92 18.59
N PHE A 269 4.68 12.66 18.27
CA PHE A 269 3.88 13.40 17.29
C PHE A 269 3.04 14.53 17.91
N LEU A 270 2.94 14.60 19.24
CA LEU A 270 2.13 15.57 19.98
C LEU A 270 2.96 16.75 20.53
N TYR A 271 3.91 17.23 19.74
CA TYR A 271 4.79 18.34 20.09
C TYR A 271 4.15 19.71 19.79
N GLU A 272 4.56 20.74 20.54
CA GLU A 272 4.26 22.14 20.21
C GLU A 272 5.13 22.60 19.05
N LYS A 273 4.57 23.40 18.13
CA LYS A 273 5.24 23.94 16.95
C LYS A 273 5.73 25.37 17.18
#